data_7e3928cf1faf8564168b5d4ada952a9d
#
_entry.id   7e3928cf1faf8564168b5d4ada952a9d
#
_cell.length_a   1.000
_cell.length_b   1.000
_cell.length_c   1.000
_cell.angle_alpha   90.00
_cell.angle_beta   90.00
_cell.angle_gamma   90.00
#
_symmetry.space_group_name_H-M   'P 1'
#
loop_
_entity.id
_entity.type
_entity.pdbx_description
1 polymer ?
#
loop_
_entity_poly.entity_id
_entity_poly.type
_entity_poly.pdbx_seq_one_letter_code
_entity_poly.pdbx_strand_id
1 'polypeptide(L)'
;MVQTLKVLSALLTYPEVALKDAAPELRTVIVDEGLLPAHVAEKVLELIEQIETRDLFDLQERYVLLFDRTRTLSLHLFEHIHGEGRDRGQAMVDLMALYQKHGLEISAKELPDYLPMFLEFLSTLSLDEARETLSQPLHIIS
;
A
#
# COMPACT_ATOMS: atom_id res chain seq x y z
N MET A 1 -2.08 -8.73 13.85
CA MET A 1 -1.54 -7.92 12.73
C MET A 1 -1.94 -8.52 11.39
N VAL A 2 -2.22 -7.69 10.43
CA VAL A 2 -2.68 -8.14 9.09
C VAL A 2 -1.49 -8.16 8.14
N GLN A 3 -0.87 -9.32 7.98
CA GLN A 3 0.35 -9.46 7.18
C GLN A 3 0.11 -9.23 5.68
N THR A 4 -1.10 -9.54 5.19
CA THR A 4 -1.45 -9.30 3.79
C THR A 4 -1.29 -7.81 3.42
N LEU A 5 -1.69 -6.89 4.31
CA LEU A 5 -1.54 -5.46 4.07
C LEU A 5 -0.06 -5.07 3.99
N LYS A 6 0.79 -5.70 4.79
CA LYS A 6 2.23 -5.46 4.74
C LYS A 6 2.82 -5.95 3.41
N VAL A 7 2.35 -7.09 2.92
CA VAL A 7 2.75 -7.61 1.60
C VAL A 7 2.35 -6.63 0.50
N LEU A 8 1.10 -6.16 0.52
CA LEU A 8 0.62 -5.20 -0.48
C LEU A 8 1.42 -3.89 -0.43
N SER A 9 1.79 -3.44 0.77
CA SER A 9 2.66 -2.27 0.93
C SER A 9 4.00 -2.49 0.23
N ALA A 10 4.63 -3.64 0.45
CA ALA A 10 5.91 -3.97 -0.16
C ALA A 10 5.82 -4.03 -1.69
N LEU A 11 4.72 -4.56 -2.23
CA LEU A 11 4.52 -4.66 -3.67
C LEU A 11 4.33 -3.31 -4.36
N LEU A 12 3.96 -2.28 -3.60
CA LEU A 12 3.75 -0.93 -4.10
C LEU A 12 4.98 -0.05 -3.93
N THR A 13 6.09 -0.58 -3.43
CA THR A 13 7.35 0.16 -3.31
C THR A 13 8.24 -0.10 -4.53
N TYR A 14 9.21 0.80 -4.72
CA TYR A 14 10.19 0.64 -5.79
C TYR A 14 10.94 -0.69 -5.60
N PRO A 15 10.98 -1.57 -6.62
CA PRO A 15 11.55 -2.90 -6.46
C PRO A 15 13.06 -2.87 -6.19
N GLU A 16 13.47 -3.64 -5.20
CA GLU A 16 14.88 -3.83 -4.86
C GLU A 16 15.17 -5.32 -4.68
N VAL A 17 16.45 -5.67 -4.54
CA VAL A 17 16.87 -7.06 -4.38
C VAL A 17 16.17 -7.74 -3.21
N ALA A 18 16.03 -7.01 -2.09
CA ALA A 18 15.37 -7.54 -0.90
C ALA A 18 13.93 -8.01 -1.19
N LEU A 19 13.21 -7.30 -2.06
CA LEU A 19 11.86 -7.69 -2.44
C LEU A 19 11.85 -9.01 -3.22
N LYS A 20 12.79 -9.18 -4.15
CA LYS A 20 12.91 -10.44 -4.89
C LYS A 20 13.23 -11.60 -3.96
N ASP A 21 14.13 -11.39 -3.02
CA ASP A 21 14.52 -12.41 -2.05
C ASP A 21 13.37 -12.79 -1.12
N ALA A 22 12.48 -11.85 -0.84
CA ALA A 22 11.33 -12.07 0.02
C ALA A 22 10.13 -12.72 -0.70
N ALA A 23 10.16 -12.86 -2.02
CA ALA A 23 9.02 -13.34 -2.80
C ALA A 23 8.39 -14.65 -2.28
N PRO A 24 9.16 -15.69 -1.90
CA PRO A 24 8.55 -16.91 -1.35
C PRO A 24 7.76 -16.64 -0.07
N GLU A 25 8.26 -15.79 0.82
CA GLU A 25 7.57 -15.43 2.06
C GLU A 25 6.30 -14.65 1.78
N LEU A 26 6.35 -13.72 0.81
CA LEU A 26 5.18 -12.94 0.42
C LEU A 26 4.07 -13.86 -0.09
N ARG A 27 4.43 -14.84 -0.89
CA ARG A 27 3.48 -15.83 -1.42
C ARG A 27 2.82 -16.61 -0.30
N THR A 28 3.60 -17.05 0.67
CA THR A 28 3.10 -17.80 1.82
C THR A 28 2.10 -17.00 2.63
N VAL A 29 2.38 -15.72 2.87
CA VAL A 29 1.46 -14.84 3.62
C VAL A 29 0.11 -14.70 2.89
N ILE A 30 0.14 -14.46 1.58
CA ILE A 30 -1.09 -14.29 0.81
C ILE A 30 -1.97 -15.54 0.87
N VAL A 31 -1.35 -16.71 0.74
CA VAL A 31 -2.07 -17.99 0.78
C VAL A 31 -2.59 -18.30 2.17
N ASP A 32 -1.73 -18.16 3.18
CA ASP A 32 -2.05 -18.60 4.54
C ASP A 32 -3.09 -17.71 5.24
N GLU A 33 -3.03 -16.40 5.05
CA GLU A 33 -4.04 -15.50 5.63
C GLU A 33 -5.38 -15.59 4.92
N GLY A 34 -5.36 -15.83 3.61
CA GLY A 34 -6.59 -16.04 2.84
C GLY A 34 -7.57 -14.88 2.89
N LEU A 35 -7.10 -13.65 3.05
CA LEU A 35 -7.96 -12.47 3.17
C LEU A 35 -8.45 -11.93 1.85
N LEU A 36 -7.77 -12.22 0.76
CA LEU A 36 -8.11 -11.69 -0.56
C LEU A 36 -9.10 -12.60 -1.29
N PRO A 37 -10.06 -12.00 -2.04
CA PRO A 37 -10.89 -12.79 -2.94
C PRO A 37 -10.03 -13.59 -3.92
N ALA A 38 -10.49 -14.76 -4.34
CA ALA A 38 -9.72 -15.67 -5.17
C ALA A 38 -9.15 -15.02 -6.42
N HIS A 39 -9.94 -14.19 -7.12
CA HIS A 39 -9.49 -13.54 -8.35
C HIS A 39 -8.43 -12.46 -8.10
N VAL A 40 -8.48 -11.80 -6.93
CA VAL A 40 -7.46 -10.82 -6.54
C VAL A 40 -6.20 -11.53 -6.08
N ALA A 41 -6.34 -12.57 -5.25
CA ALA A 41 -5.21 -13.36 -4.77
C ALA A 41 -4.42 -13.95 -5.94
N GLU A 42 -5.10 -14.45 -6.97
CA GLU A 42 -4.45 -15.00 -8.16
C GLU A 42 -3.57 -13.95 -8.85
N LYS A 43 -4.10 -12.73 -9.01
CA LYS A 43 -3.34 -11.64 -9.64
C LYS A 43 -2.16 -11.19 -8.79
N VAL A 44 -2.33 -11.14 -7.47
CA VAL A 44 -1.24 -10.78 -6.55
C VAL A 44 -0.14 -11.84 -6.59
N LEU A 45 -0.52 -13.12 -6.58
CA LEU A 45 0.46 -14.21 -6.68
C LEU A 45 1.20 -14.19 -8.01
N GLU A 46 0.51 -13.86 -9.10
CA GLU A 46 1.12 -13.69 -10.41
C GLU A 46 2.15 -12.55 -10.40
N LEU A 47 1.82 -11.43 -9.77
CA LEU A 47 2.74 -10.31 -9.61
C LEU A 47 3.97 -10.72 -8.80
N ILE A 48 3.78 -11.45 -7.71
CA ILE A 48 4.90 -11.95 -6.89
C ILE A 48 5.81 -12.86 -7.71
N GLU A 49 5.23 -13.73 -8.54
CA GLU A 49 6.01 -14.57 -9.43
C GLU A 49 6.84 -13.75 -10.42
N GLN A 50 6.24 -12.71 -10.98
CA GLN A 50 6.98 -11.80 -11.88
C GLN A 50 8.13 -11.11 -11.17
N ILE A 51 7.93 -10.69 -9.92
CA ILE A 51 8.99 -10.07 -9.12
C ILE A 51 10.13 -11.06 -8.89
N GLU A 52 9.78 -12.32 -8.60
CA GLU A 52 10.77 -13.36 -8.35
C GLU A 52 11.61 -13.70 -9.60
N THR A 53 10.96 -13.78 -10.77
CA THR A 53 11.55 -14.32 -11.98
C THR A 53 12.11 -13.30 -12.95
N ARG A 54 11.60 -12.08 -12.96
CA ARG A 54 12.05 -11.04 -13.89
C ARG A 54 13.31 -10.34 -13.42
N ASP A 55 14.06 -9.79 -14.38
CA ASP A 55 15.23 -8.98 -14.09
C ASP A 55 14.86 -7.75 -13.27
N LEU A 56 15.70 -7.40 -12.29
CA LEU A 56 15.44 -6.27 -11.41
C LEU A 56 15.31 -4.95 -12.17
N PHE A 57 16.14 -4.69 -13.17
CA PHE A 57 16.05 -3.47 -13.96
C PHE A 57 14.71 -3.36 -14.69
N ASP A 58 14.22 -4.48 -15.23
CA ASP A 58 12.92 -4.49 -15.90
C ASP A 58 11.78 -4.18 -14.94
N LEU A 59 11.84 -4.71 -13.72
CA LEU A 59 10.87 -4.44 -12.67
C LEU A 59 10.90 -2.97 -12.27
N GLN A 60 12.07 -2.41 -12.09
CA GLN A 60 12.25 -1.01 -11.70
C GLN A 60 11.75 -0.06 -12.78
N GLU A 61 12.07 -0.34 -14.03
CA GLU A 61 11.59 0.45 -15.17
C GLU A 61 10.07 0.42 -15.26
N ARG A 62 9.47 -0.76 -15.10
CA ARG A 62 8.02 -0.90 -15.11
C ARG A 62 7.37 -0.12 -13.98
N TYR A 63 7.96 -0.14 -12.79
CA TYR A 63 7.46 0.61 -11.64
C TYR A 63 7.43 2.12 -11.94
N VAL A 64 8.50 2.66 -12.49
CA VAL A 64 8.58 4.08 -12.84
C VAL A 64 7.52 4.43 -13.88
N LEU A 65 7.35 3.60 -14.90
CA LEU A 65 6.34 3.85 -15.95
C LEU A 65 4.92 3.82 -15.40
N LEU A 66 4.62 2.91 -14.47
CA LEU A 66 3.28 2.75 -13.94
C LEU A 66 2.94 3.82 -12.89
N PHE A 67 3.84 4.10 -11.97
CA PHE A 67 3.52 4.90 -10.79
C PHE A 67 4.01 6.33 -10.83
N ASP A 68 5.15 6.59 -11.45
CA ASP A 68 5.71 7.93 -11.51
C ASP A 68 5.21 8.73 -12.71
N ARG A 69 4.83 8.06 -13.79
CA ARG A 69 4.43 8.71 -15.05
C ARG A 69 2.95 8.62 -15.36
N THR A 70 2.21 7.76 -14.68
CA THR A 70 0.78 7.57 -14.92
C THR A 70 -0.02 8.08 -13.72
N ARG A 71 -0.68 9.22 -13.88
CA ARG A 71 -1.39 9.89 -12.79
C ARG A 71 -2.53 9.07 -12.19
N THR A 72 -3.21 8.30 -13.04
CA THR A 72 -4.32 7.45 -12.59
C THR A 72 -3.88 6.32 -11.66
N LEU A 73 -2.57 6.03 -11.62
CA LEU A 73 -2.00 5.02 -10.74
C LEU A 73 -1.17 5.64 -9.63
N SER A 74 -1.45 6.90 -9.26
CA SER A 74 -0.75 7.59 -8.17
C SER A 74 -0.81 6.77 -6.88
N LEU A 75 0.33 6.74 -6.17
CA LEU A 75 0.43 6.08 -4.87
C LEU A 75 0.00 7.00 -3.71
N HIS A 76 -0.55 8.18 -4.01
CA HIS A 76 -1.08 9.09 -3.00
C HIS A 76 -2.60 8.97 -2.96
N LEU A 77 -3.11 8.36 -1.88
CA LEU A 77 -4.52 8.00 -1.74
C LEU A 77 -5.46 9.18 -1.96
N PHE A 78 -5.11 10.35 -1.42
CA PHE A 78 -6.00 11.51 -1.47
C PHE A 78 -6.07 12.17 -2.85
N GLU A 79 -5.18 11.84 -3.76
CA GLU A 79 -5.32 12.25 -5.15
C GLU A 79 -6.52 11.56 -5.83
N HIS A 80 -6.90 10.39 -5.34
CA HIS A 80 -8.04 9.63 -5.86
C HIS A 80 -9.35 9.96 -5.17
N ILE A 81 -9.30 10.40 -3.92
CA ILE A 81 -10.47 10.59 -3.06
C ILE A 81 -10.86 12.06 -2.97
N HIS A 82 -9.89 12.91 -2.69
CA HIS A 82 -10.10 14.34 -2.50
C HIS A 82 -9.50 15.11 -3.66
N GLY A 83 -10.20 16.12 -4.14
CA GLY A 83 -9.63 17.08 -5.07
C GLY A 83 -8.58 17.96 -4.37
N GLU A 84 -8.14 18.99 -5.06
CA GLU A 84 -7.27 20.00 -4.45
C GLU A 84 -8.09 20.88 -3.50
N GLY A 85 -7.45 21.41 -2.46
CA GLY A 85 -8.04 22.40 -1.59
C GLY A 85 -8.11 21.98 -0.13
N ARG A 86 -9.07 22.60 0.60
CA ARG A 86 -9.16 22.48 2.05
C ARG A 86 -9.45 21.07 2.54
N ASP A 87 -10.29 20.34 1.81
CA ASP A 87 -10.70 18.99 2.24
C ASP A 87 -9.51 18.05 2.24
N ARG A 88 -8.65 18.17 1.23
CA ARG A 88 -7.43 17.37 1.14
C ARG A 88 -6.46 17.73 2.27
N GLY A 89 -6.29 19.04 2.53
CA GLY A 89 -5.42 19.50 3.60
C GLY A 89 -5.88 19.02 4.97
N GLN A 90 -7.19 19.09 5.23
CA GLN A 90 -7.75 18.63 6.50
C GLN A 90 -7.59 17.10 6.64
N ALA A 91 -7.82 16.37 5.56
CA ALA A 91 -7.65 14.92 5.56
C ALA A 91 -6.20 14.52 5.87
N MET A 92 -5.23 15.26 5.35
CA MET A 92 -3.81 15.04 5.65
C MET A 92 -3.53 15.25 7.14
N VAL A 93 -4.07 16.33 7.73
CA VAL A 93 -3.90 16.62 9.16
C VAL A 93 -4.51 15.51 10.00
N ASP A 94 -5.71 15.07 9.65
CA ASP A 94 -6.42 14.01 10.38
C ASP A 94 -5.64 12.68 10.33
N LEU A 95 -5.09 12.36 9.17
CA LEU A 95 -4.30 11.14 9.00
C LEU A 95 -2.99 11.21 9.79
N MET A 96 -2.32 12.37 9.77
CA MET A 96 -1.12 12.60 10.57
C MET A 96 -1.41 12.39 12.07
N ALA A 97 -2.53 12.93 12.56
CA ALA A 97 -2.93 12.78 13.95
C ALA A 97 -3.20 11.31 14.29
N LEU A 98 -3.80 10.56 13.37
CA LEU A 98 -4.05 9.13 13.56
C LEU A 98 -2.74 8.35 13.71
N TYR A 99 -1.75 8.65 12.87
CA TYR A 99 -0.44 8.02 12.97
C TYR A 99 0.22 8.32 14.31
N GLN A 100 0.18 9.58 14.75
CA GLN A 100 0.77 9.99 16.03
C GLN A 100 0.09 9.31 17.21
N LYS A 101 -1.24 9.15 17.15
CA LYS A 101 -2.01 8.45 18.17
C LYS A 101 -1.54 7.01 18.36
N HIS A 102 -1.09 6.38 17.29
CA HIS A 102 -0.58 5.00 17.32
C HIS A 102 0.94 4.92 17.47
N GLY A 103 1.59 6.04 17.76
CA GLY A 103 3.04 6.09 18.00
C GLY A 103 3.90 5.99 16.76
N LEU A 104 3.32 6.20 15.58
CA LEU A 104 4.08 6.16 14.33
C LEU A 104 4.65 7.54 14.00
N GLU A 105 5.97 7.60 13.81
CA GLU A 105 6.63 8.80 13.34
C GLU A 105 6.79 8.75 11.83
N ILE A 106 6.38 9.82 11.15
CA ILE A 106 6.44 9.92 9.70
C ILE A 106 7.70 10.65 9.29
N SER A 107 8.43 10.08 8.32
CA SER A 107 9.55 10.76 7.69
C SER A 107 9.09 12.06 7.04
N ALA A 108 9.86 13.14 7.17
CA ALA A 108 9.56 14.41 6.55
C ALA A 108 9.54 14.34 5.01
N LYS A 109 10.04 13.25 4.45
CA LYS A 109 10.10 13.05 2.99
C LYS A 109 8.83 12.50 2.39
N GLU A 110 7.95 11.90 3.21
CA GLU A 110 6.74 11.26 2.73
C GLU A 110 5.49 11.98 3.19
N LEU A 111 4.51 12.08 2.31
CA LEU A 111 3.20 12.60 2.66
C LEU A 111 2.39 11.53 3.40
N PRO A 112 1.53 11.92 4.35
CA PRO A 112 0.76 10.95 5.15
C PRO A 112 -0.08 9.96 4.33
N ASP A 113 -0.55 10.36 3.15
CA ASP A 113 -1.41 9.55 2.30
C ASP A 113 -0.63 8.68 1.31
N TYR A 114 0.68 8.60 1.44
CA TYR A 114 1.47 7.68 0.62
C TYR A 114 1.02 6.24 0.89
N LEU A 115 0.49 5.60 -0.14
CA LEU A 115 -0.23 4.34 0.02
C LEU A 115 0.58 3.20 0.64
N PRO A 116 1.85 2.96 0.24
CA PRO A 116 2.63 1.92 0.90
C PRO A 116 2.76 2.14 2.41
N MET A 117 2.98 3.38 2.85
CA MET A 117 3.09 3.71 4.27
C MET A 117 1.75 3.53 4.99
N PHE A 118 0.65 3.94 4.36
CA PHE A 118 -0.69 3.76 4.93
C PHE A 118 -1.02 2.27 5.12
N LEU A 119 -0.72 1.44 4.13
CA LEU A 119 -0.95 0.00 4.21
C LEU A 119 -0.07 -0.65 5.29
N GLU A 120 1.17 -0.22 5.42
CA GLU A 120 2.05 -0.71 6.48
C GLU A 120 1.50 -0.34 7.86
N PHE A 121 1.00 0.89 8.02
CA PHE A 121 0.32 1.31 9.24
C PHE A 121 -0.88 0.41 9.54
N LEU A 122 -1.74 0.16 8.55
CA LEU A 122 -2.90 -0.70 8.74
C LEU A 122 -2.50 -2.12 9.15
N SER A 123 -1.34 -2.60 8.68
CA SER A 123 -0.85 -3.94 9.02
C SER A 123 -0.53 -4.10 10.50
N THR A 124 -0.28 -2.99 11.21
CA THR A 124 0.02 -3.02 12.64
C THR A 124 -1.24 -3.09 13.50
N LEU A 125 -2.40 -2.88 12.92
CA LEU A 125 -3.69 -2.88 13.62
C LEU A 125 -4.31 -4.28 13.61
N SER A 126 -5.33 -4.49 14.46
CA SER A 126 -6.16 -5.67 14.35
C SER A 126 -6.95 -5.60 13.03
N LEU A 127 -7.48 -6.74 12.58
CA LEU A 127 -8.27 -6.76 11.35
C LEU A 127 -9.48 -5.83 11.44
N ASP A 128 -10.16 -5.80 12.58
CA ASP A 128 -11.33 -4.93 12.77
C ASP A 128 -10.96 -3.45 12.75
N GLU A 129 -9.87 -3.07 13.41
CA GLU A 129 -9.38 -1.71 13.40
C GLU A 129 -8.93 -1.27 12.01
N ALA A 130 -8.25 -2.17 11.28
CA ALA A 130 -7.82 -1.89 9.91
C ALA A 130 -9.02 -1.67 8.99
N ARG A 131 -10.06 -2.49 9.11
CA ARG A 131 -11.29 -2.34 8.33
C ARG A 131 -11.99 -1.02 8.63
N GLU A 132 -12.09 -0.67 9.90
CA GLU A 132 -12.72 0.59 10.32
C GLU A 132 -11.94 1.78 9.76
N THR A 133 -10.63 1.78 9.90
CA THR A 133 -9.78 2.86 9.41
C THR A 133 -9.87 2.98 7.88
N LEU A 134 -9.85 1.86 7.17
CA LEU A 134 -9.91 1.84 5.71
C LEU A 134 -11.26 2.31 5.19
N SER A 135 -12.34 2.06 5.93
CA SER A 135 -13.69 2.46 5.51
C SER A 135 -13.90 3.96 5.55
N GLN A 136 -13.16 4.70 6.38
CA GLN A 136 -13.32 6.14 6.51
C GLN A 136 -13.03 6.90 5.20
N PRO A 137 -11.89 6.67 4.51
CA PRO A 137 -11.66 7.29 3.22
C PRO A 137 -12.67 6.86 2.15
N LEU A 138 -13.07 5.58 2.16
CA LEU A 138 -14.01 5.06 1.17
C LEU A 138 -15.42 5.62 1.36
N HIS A 139 -15.75 6.02 2.57
CA HIS A 139 -17.05 6.59 2.89
C HIS A 139 -17.28 7.92 2.18
N ILE A 140 -16.24 8.61 1.84
CA ILE A 140 -16.29 9.91 1.16
C ILE A 140 -16.53 9.72 -0.34
N ILE A 141 -16.16 8.58 -0.89
CA ILE A 141 -16.31 8.26 -2.31
C ILE A 141 -17.73 7.78 -2.64
N SER A 142 -18.33 7.10 -1.69
CA SER A 142 -19.68 6.59 -1.86
C SER A 142 -20.73 7.66 -1.48
#